data_33eac5d9d3da9965f04480d7c2e969ad
#
_entry.id   33eac5d9d3da9965f04480d7c2e969ad
#
_cell.length_a   1.000
_cell.length_b   1.000
_cell.length_c   1.000
_cell.angle_alpha   90.00
_cell.angle_beta   90.00
_cell.angle_gamma   90.00
#
_symmetry.space_group_name_H-M   'P 1'
#
loop_
_entity.id
_entity.type
_entity.pdbx_description
1 polymer ?
#
loop_
_entity_poly.entity_id
_entity_poly.type
_entity_poly.pdbx_seq_one_letter_code
_entity_poly.pdbx_strand_id
1 'polypeptide(L)'
;MTIRTEPKILKRSLATIIDYGLYFVFFSWLVVTYGHPNDEGGYTLSNDPKGWWICIVWIIYFPVIESIRGQTLGKLILGLRVVTKNGRAISFGQALKRHLVDMIDFFFFGIVAVITIKNTPDHQRVGDLWAKTIVIGGDSVTCTNCKEPLALTAKEIIEKQFICPMCRATIKM
;
A
#
# COMPACT_ATOMS: atom_id res chain seq x y z
N MET A 1 -7.40 -15.34 15.54
CA MET A 1 -8.46 -15.14 14.53
C MET A 1 -7.79 -14.53 13.31
N THR A 2 -7.78 -15.23 12.19
CA THR A 2 -7.08 -14.79 10.97
C THR A 2 -8.05 -13.99 10.11
N ILE A 3 -7.67 -12.78 9.75
CA ILE A 3 -8.42 -11.94 8.81
C ILE A 3 -8.37 -12.64 7.45
N ARG A 4 -9.54 -12.95 6.88
CA ARG A 4 -9.60 -13.59 5.57
C ARG A 4 -9.30 -12.56 4.50
N THR A 5 -8.22 -12.74 3.78
CA THR A 5 -7.80 -11.88 2.68
C THR A 5 -8.22 -12.48 1.34
N GLU A 6 -8.40 -11.62 0.35
CA GLU A 6 -8.57 -12.02 -1.06
C GLU A 6 -7.36 -11.52 -1.87
N PRO A 7 -6.97 -12.22 -2.92
CA PRO A 7 -5.79 -11.85 -3.69
C PRO A 7 -5.90 -10.46 -4.33
N LYS A 8 -7.08 -10.06 -4.80
CA LYS A 8 -7.39 -8.75 -5.44
C LYS A 8 -6.26 -8.21 -6.33
N ILE A 9 -5.61 -9.13 -7.10
CA ILE A 9 -4.39 -8.83 -7.86
C ILE A 9 -4.60 -7.63 -8.79
N LEU A 10 -5.69 -7.62 -9.57
CA LEU A 10 -5.98 -6.53 -10.50
C LEU A 10 -6.09 -5.17 -9.80
N LYS A 11 -6.84 -5.10 -8.69
CA LYS A 11 -6.96 -3.85 -7.92
C LYS A 11 -5.62 -3.41 -7.33
N ARG A 12 -4.81 -4.35 -6.83
CA ARG A 12 -3.47 -4.05 -6.30
C ARG A 12 -2.53 -3.55 -7.40
N SER A 13 -2.53 -4.18 -8.58
CA SER A 13 -1.72 -3.73 -9.72
C SER A 13 -2.14 -2.35 -10.21
N LEU A 14 -3.44 -2.11 -10.36
CA LEU A 14 -3.95 -0.79 -10.75
C LEU A 14 -3.62 0.30 -9.72
N ALA A 15 -3.73 -0.01 -8.41
CA ALA A 15 -3.32 0.92 -7.37
C ALA A 15 -1.84 1.30 -7.49
N THR A 16 -0.97 0.30 -7.71
CA THR A 16 0.46 0.52 -7.90
C THR A 16 0.73 1.37 -9.15
N ILE A 17 0.06 1.09 -10.28
CA ILE A 17 0.20 1.88 -11.52
C ILE A 17 -0.22 3.34 -11.29
N ILE A 18 -1.31 3.59 -10.59
CA ILE A 18 -1.77 4.94 -10.28
C ILE A 18 -0.75 5.67 -9.39
N ASP A 19 -0.31 5.02 -8.31
CA ASP A 19 0.62 5.62 -7.34
C ASP A 19 1.98 5.94 -7.98
N TYR A 20 2.58 4.97 -8.66
CA TYR A 20 3.88 5.18 -9.31
C TYR A 20 3.79 6.03 -10.57
N GLY A 21 2.66 5.97 -11.29
CA GLY A 21 2.38 6.86 -12.41
C GLY A 21 2.36 8.32 -11.98
N LEU A 22 1.68 8.65 -10.88
CA LEU A 22 1.65 9.98 -10.30
C LEU A 22 3.05 10.43 -9.86
N TYR A 23 3.79 9.54 -9.21
CA TYR A 23 5.17 9.81 -8.79
C TYR A 23 6.10 10.02 -10.00
N PHE A 24 5.93 9.26 -11.08
CA PHE A 24 6.70 9.41 -12.30
C PHE A 24 6.41 10.74 -13.02
N VAL A 25 5.16 11.17 -13.05
CA VAL A 25 4.78 12.51 -13.58
C VAL A 25 5.48 13.61 -12.78
N PHE A 26 5.46 13.52 -11.46
CA PHE A 26 6.18 14.47 -10.59
C PHE A 26 7.70 14.45 -10.87
N PHE A 27 8.29 13.26 -10.95
CA PHE A 27 9.71 13.09 -11.26
C PHE A 27 10.07 13.72 -12.62
N SER A 28 9.30 13.43 -13.65
CA SER A 28 9.53 13.96 -15.01
C SER A 28 9.40 15.49 -15.03
N TRP A 29 8.39 16.03 -14.37
CA TRP A 29 8.24 17.48 -14.21
C TRP A 29 9.46 18.12 -13.54
N LEU A 30 9.96 17.53 -12.46
CA LEU A 30 11.12 18.03 -11.72
C LEU A 30 12.38 18.00 -12.61
N VAL A 31 12.60 16.91 -13.35
CA VAL A 31 13.74 16.76 -14.26
C VAL A 31 13.67 17.79 -15.39
N VAL A 32 12.52 17.97 -16.02
CA VAL A 32 12.36 18.95 -17.13
C VAL A 32 12.51 20.38 -16.64
N THR A 33 12.03 20.70 -15.43
CA THR A 33 12.05 22.08 -14.90
C THR A 33 13.41 22.49 -14.33
N TYR A 34 14.13 21.56 -13.70
CA TYR A 34 15.36 21.85 -12.96
C TYR A 34 16.58 21.05 -13.42
N GLY A 35 16.39 20.13 -14.38
CA GLY A 35 17.49 19.33 -14.90
C GLY A 35 18.43 20.14 -15.80
N HIS A 36 19.68 19.76 -15.81
CA HIS A 36 20.69 20.30 -16.71
C HIS A 36 20.84 19.36 -17.91
N PRO A 37 21.02 19.89 -19.13
CA PRO A 37 21.26 19.06 -20.29
C PRO A 37 22.55 18.24 -20.08
N ASN A 38 22.51 16.98 -20.49
CA ASN A 38 23.68 16.10 -20.49
C ASN A 38 24.19 15.87 -21.93
N ASP A 39 25.40 15.33 -22.03
CA ASP A 39 26.06 15.09 -23.32
C ASP A 39 25.32 14.05 -24.21
N GLU A 40 24.40 13.29 -23.64
CA GLU A 40 23.59 12.26 -24.31
C GLU A 40 22.26 12.83 -24.85
N GLY A 41 22.03 14.12 -24.76
CA GLY A 41 20.81 14.81 -25.25
C GLY A 41 19.61 14.70 -24.32
N GLY A 42 19.81 14.27 -23.07
CA GLY A 42 18.79 14.22 -22.01
C GLY A 42 18.98 15.32 -20.96
N TYR A 43 18.21 15.20 -19.87
CA TYR A 43 18.32 16.05 -18.68
C TYR A 43 18.73 15.24 -17.47
N THR A 44 19.58 15.79 -16.62
CA THR A 44 19.99 15.15 -15.37
C THR A 44 19.88 16.12 -14.20
N LEU A 45 19.56 15.60 -13.01
CA LEU A 45 19.59 16.31 -11.73
C LEU A 45 20.83 15.92 -10.90
N SER A 46 21.80 15.22 -11.51
CA SER A 46 23.04 14.86 -10.83
C SER A 46 23.75 16.14 -10.36
N ASN A 47 24.19 16.12 -9.10
CA ASN A 47 24.86 17.24 -8.41
C ASN A 47 23.98 18.48 -8.10
N ASP A 48 22.68 18.45 -8.39
CA ASP A 48 21.76 19.52 -7.95
C ASP A 48 21.10 19.10 -6.61
N PRO A 49 21.15 19.96 -5.57
CA PRO A 49 20.44 19.71 -4.31
C PRO A 49 18.94 19.44 -4.49
N LYS A 50 18.34 19.93 -5.56
CA LYS A 50 16.92 19.67 -5.88
C LYS A 50 16.64 18.20 -6.22
N GLY A 51 17.64 17.42 -6.62
CA GLY A 51 17.50 15.98 -6.81
C GLY A 51 17.05 15.23 -5.55
N TRP A 52 17.36 15.76 -4.36
CA TRP A 52 16.90 15.19 -3.10
C TRP A 52 15.40 15.23 -2.91
N TRP A 53 14.68 16.16 -3.58
CA TRP A 53 13.22 16.21 -3.55
C TRP A 53 12.59 14.90 -4.03
N ILE A 54 13.24 14.18 -4.93
CA ILE A 54 12.78 12.87 -5.41
C ILE A 54 12.66 11.91 -4.23
N CYS A 55 13.73 11.79 -3.43
CA CYS A 55 13.73 10.91 -2.26
C CYS A 55 12.77 11.38 -1.17
N ILE A 56 12.73 12.70 -0.91
CA ILE A 56 11.86 13.29 0.12
C ILE A 56 10.39 13.04 -0.21
N VAL A 57 9.97 13.33 -1.44
CA VAL A 57 8.59 13.12 -1.88
C VAL A 57 8.24 11.63 -1.90
N TRP A 58 9.16 10.75 -2.30
CA TRP A 58 8.96 9.31 -2.22
C TRP A 58 8.71 8.83 -0.78
N ILE A 59 9.54 9.29 0.18
CA ILE A 59 9.40 8.93 1.60
C ILE A 59 8.06 9.46 2.16
N ILE A 60 7.68 10.70 1.82
CA ILE A 60 6.44 11.28 2.32
C ILE A 60 5.23 10.58 1.69
N TYR A 61 5.23 10.41 0.38
CA TYR A 61 4.08 9.87 -0.34
C TYR A 61 3.83 8.39 -0.04
N PHE A 62 4.87 7.57 -0.08
CA PHE A 62 4.72 6.13 0.10
C PHE A 62 4.72 5.74 1.59
N PRO A 63 5.86 5.71 2.32
CA PRO A 63 5.83 5.17 3.68
C PRO A 63 5.14 6.06 4.71
N VAL A 64 5.23 7.40 4.62
CA VAL A 64 4.60 8.27 5.63
C VAL A 64 3.08 8.27 5.47
N ILE A 65 2.54 8.54 4.29
CA ILE A 65 1.09 8.57 4.07
C ILE A 65 0.49 7.19 4.34
N GLU A 66 1.14 6.10 3.87
CA GLU A 66 0.65 4.75 4.12
C GLU A 66 0.67 4.39 5.61
N SER A 67 1.66 4.83 6.39
CA SER A 67 1.70 4.58 7.84
C SER A 67 0.58 5.31 8.60
N ILE A 68 0.20 6.50 8.17
CA ILE A 68 -0.84 7.31 8.83
C ILE A 68 -2.24 6.81 8.48
N ARG A 69 -2.49 6.52 7.19
CA ARG A 69 -3.83 6.20 6.68
C ARG A 69 -4.03 4.72 6.35
N GLY A 70 -2.96 3.94 6.27
CA GLY A 70 -2.98 2.57 5.74
C GLY A 70 -3.21 2.51 4.23
N GLN A 71 -3.17 3.65 3.53
CA GLN A 71 -3.53 3.75 2.12
C GLN A 71 -2.68 4.82 1.43
N THR A 72 -2.26 4.55 0.20
CA THR A 72 -1.81 5.57 -0.77
C THR A 72 -3.01 6.04 -1.60
N LEU A 73 -2.82 7.02 -2.46
CA LEU A 73 -3.91 7.57 -3.28
C LEU A 73 -4.54 6.50 -4.19
N GLY A 74 -3.73 5.72 -4.90
CA GLY A 74 -4.22 4.63 -5.75
C GLY A 74 -4.96 3.56 -4.96
N LYS A 75 -4.48 3.21 -3.77
CA LYS A 75 -5.17 2.29 -2.86
C LYS A 75 -6.49 2.87 -2.35
N LEU A 76 -6.53 4.16 -2.06
CA LEU A 76 -7.76 4.84 -1.63
C LEU A 76 -8.82 4.80 -2.72
N ILE A 77 -8.47 5.11 -3.98
CA ILE A 77 -9.38 5.09 -5.13
C ILE A 77 -9.97 3.69 -5.35
N LEU A 78 -9.15 2.65 -5.16
CA LEU A 78 -9.57 1.25 -5.39
C LEU A 78 -10.11 0.56 -4.14
N GLY A 79 -10.27 1.29 -3.05
CA GLY A 79 -10.81 0.78 -1.80
C GLY A 79 -9.92 -0.29 -1.14
N LEU A 80 -8.59 -0.18 -1.26
CA LEU A 80 -7.63 -1.07 -0.63
C LEU A 80 -7.02 -0.43 0.60
N ARG A 81 -6.80 -1.22 1.66
CA ARG A 81 -6.14 -0.75 2.88
C ARG A 81 -5.12 -1.75 3.37
N VAL A 82 -4.01 -1.25 3.88
CA VAL A 82 -2.95 -2.04 4.51
C VAL A 82 -3.12 -2.01 6.01
N VAL A 83 -3.09 -3.20 6.60
CA VAL A 83 -3.17 -3.39 8.05
C VAL A 83 -2.17 -4.44 8.50
N THR A 84 -1.87 -4.49 9.79
CA THR A 84 -1.13 -5.61 10.37
C THR A 84 -1.97 -6.89 10.33
N LYS A 85 -1.36 -8.06 10.53
CA LYS A 85 -2.10 -9.35 10.61
C LYS A 85 -3.17 -9.36 11.71
N ASN A 86 -3.06 -8.47 12.69
CA ASN A 86 -4.04 -8.33 13.78
C ASN A 86 -5.09 -7.23 13.50
N GLY A 87 -5.15 -6.68 12.28
CA GLY A 87 -6.10 -5.63 11.89
C GLY A 87 -5.73 -4.22 12.34
N ARG A 88 -4.61 -4.01 13.02
CA ARG A 88 -4.19 -2.68 13.50
C ARG A 88 -3.53 -1.87 12.38
N ALA A 89 -3.48 -0.54 12.59
CA ALA A 89 -2.70 0.35 11.73
C ALA A 89 -1.22 -0.09 11.65
N ILE A 90 -0.62 0.12 10.51
CA ILE A 90 0.80 -0.19 10.28
C ILE A 90 1.70 0.92 10.80
N SER A 91 2.90 0.57 11.25
CA SER A 91 3.92 1.54 11.63
C SER A 91 4.66 2.06 10.40
N PHE A 92 5.36 3.21 10.55
CA PHE A 92 6.24 3.75 9.51
C PHE A 92 7.30 2.73 9.06
N GLY A 93 7.95 2.02 10.00
CA GLY A 93 8.94 0.99 9.66
C GLY A 93 8.35 -0.18 8.86
N GLN A 94 7.09 -0.54 9.10
CA GLN A 94 6.40 -1.55 8.30
C GLN A 94 6.08 -1.04 6.89
N ALA A 95 5.60 0.19 6.77
CA ALA A 95 5.36 0.83 5.48
C ALA A 95 6.67 0.96 4.67
N LEU A 96 7.76 1.41 5.31
CA LEU A 96 9.07 1.53 4.69
C LEU A 96 9.58 0.17 4.15
N LYS A 97 9.54 -0.89 4.97
CA LYS A 97 9.93 -2.24 4.53
C LYS A 97 9.17 -2.71 3.30
N ARG A 98 7.86 -2.43 3.23
CA ARG A 98 7.02 -2.79 2.10
C ARG A 98 7.50 -2.12 0.81
N HIS A 99 7.75 -0.81 0.87
CA HIS A 99 8.14 -0.01 -0.29
C HIS A 99 9.60 -0.20 -0.71
N LEU A 100 10.50 -0.58 0.20
CA LEU A 100 11.86 -0.97 -0.17
C LEU A 100 11.90 -2.23 -1.05
N VAL A 101 10.95 -3.14 -0.85
CA VAL A 101 10.84 -4.37 -1.66
C VAL A 101 10.12 -4.13 -2.99
N ASP A 102 9.43 -3.00 -3.15
CA ASP A 102 8.78 -2.64 -4.43
C ASP A 102 9.79 -2.63 -5.60
N MET A 103 11.07 -2.31 -5.33
CA MET A 103 12.12 -2.36 -6.34
C MET A 103 12.28 -3.76 -6.94
N ILE A 104 12.14 -4.81 -6.13
CA ILE A 104 12.17 -6.21 -6.59
C ILE A 104 10.95 -6.49 -7.47
N ASP A 105 9.77 -6.05 -7.03
CA ASP A 105 8.54 -6.24 -7.80
C ASP A 105 8.63 -5.53 -9.16
N PHE A 106 9.19 -4.31 -9.22
CA PHE A 106 9.42 -3.59 -10.46
C PHE A 106 10.43 -4.26 -11.38
N PHE A 107 11.56 -4.73 -10.84
CA PHE A 107 12.60 -5.39 -11.64
C PHE A 107 12.05 -6.63 -12.38
N PHE A 108 11.14 -7.35 -11.76
CA PHE A 108 10.48 -8.53 -12.35
C PHE A 108 9.06 -8.24 -12.89
N PHE A 109 8.74 -7.00 -13.27
CA PHE A 109 7.44 -6.61 -13.83
C PHE A 109 6.23 -7.07 -13.01
N GLY A 110 6.37 -7.15 -11.69
CA GLY A 110 5.32 -7.59 -10.78
C GLY A 110 5.06 -9.11 -10.75
N ILE A 111 5.80 -9.90 -11.52
CA ILE A 111 5.63 -11.36 -11.57
C ILE A 111 5.85 -11.97 -10.18
N VAL A 112 6.89 -11.53 -9.46
CA VAL A 112 7.21 -11.99 -8.10
C VAL A 112 6.05 -11.68 -7.16
N ALA A 113 5.47 -10.48 -7.22
CA ALA A 113 4.31 -10.10 -6.42
C ALA A 113 3.10 -10.99 -6.72
N VAL A 114 2.79 -11.26 -8.00
CA VAL A 114 1.66 -12.12 -8.40
C VAL A 114 1.85 -13.56 -7.89
N ILE A 115 3.03 -14.14 -8.05
CA ILE A 115 3.34 -15.50 -7.59
C ILE A 115 3.21 -15.59 -6.07
N THR A 116 3.79 -14.65 -5.33
CA THR A 116 3.75 -14.67 -3.86
C THR A 116 2.33 -14.45 -3.33
N ILE A 117 1.54 -13.53 -3.92
CA ILE A 117 0.15 -13.32 -3.55
C ILE A 117 -0.70 -14.59 -3.76
N LYS A 118 -0.48 -15.32 -4.85
CA LYS A 118 -1.22 -16.57 -5.12
C LYS A 118 -0.83 -17.72 -4.18
N ASN A 119 0.45 -17.79 -3.78
CA ASN A 119 0.99 -18.93 -3.03
C ASN A 119 1.01 -18.71 -1.51
N THR A 120 0.65 -17.52 -1.01
CA THR A 120 0.58 -17.26 0.43
C THR A 120 -0.85 -17.34 0.94
N PRO A 121 -1.09 -17.89 2.13
CA PRO A 121 -2.44 -18.06 2.69
C PRO A 121 -3.13 -16.72 2.96
N ASP A 122 -2.36 -15.69 3.29
CA ASP A 122 -2.86 -14.33 3.55
C ASP A 122 -2.76 -13.41 2.31
N HIS A 123 -2.52 -13.97 1.13
CA HIS A 123 -2.37 -13.24 -0.14
C HIS A 123 -1.40 -12.06 -0.05
N GLN A 124 -0.20 -12.32 0.48
CA GLN A 124 0.85 -11.33 0.73
C GLN A 124 1.89 -11.32 -0.39
N ARG A 125 2.35 -10.13 -0.79
CA ARG A 125 3.56 -9.99 -1.60
C ARG A 125 4.81 -10.06 -0.70
N VAL A 126 6.02 -10.11 -1.27
CA VAL A 126 7.27 -10.24 -0.52
C VAL A 126 7.41 -9.13 0.53
N GLY A 127 7.13 -7.88 0.16
CA GLY A 127 7.15 -6.74 1.08
C GLY A 127 6.14 -6.86 2.21
N ASP A 128 4.94 -7.41 1.93
CA ASP A 128 3.91 -7.66 2.95
C ASP A 128 4.37 -8.73 3.97
N LEU A 129 5.02 -9.78 3.48
CA LEU A 129 5.58 -10.85 4.32
C LEU A 129 6.64 -10.31 5.27
N TRP A 130 7.61 -9.55 4.72
CA TRP A 130 8.68 -8.95 5.52
C TRP A 130 8.16 -7.96 6.57
N ALA A 131 7.16 -7.16 6.21
CA ALA A 131 6.54 -6.19 7.11
C ALA A 131 5.48 -6.79 8.04
N LYS A 132 5.09 -8.07 7.88
CA LYS A 132 4.00 -8.74 8.62
C LYS A 132 2.66 -8.01 8.51
N THR A 133 2.34 -7.57 7.29
CA THR A 133 1.14 -6.81 6.95
C THR A 133 0.27 -7.58 5.96
N ILE A 134 -0.98 -7.19 5.83
CA ILE A 134 -1.93 -7.72 4.84
C ILE A 134 -2.66 -6.57 4.16
N VAL A 135 -3.14 -6.80 2.95
CA VAL A 135 -3.97 -5.83 2.22
C VAL A 135 -5.41 -6.32 2.23
N ILE A 136 -6.30 -5.50 2.75
CA ILE A 136 -7.75 -5.75 2.80
C ILE A 136 -8.47 -4.87 1.78
N GLY A 137 -9.65 -5.28 1.34
CA GLY A 137 -10.46 -4.49 0.42
C GLY A 137 -11.44 -3.58 1.16
N GLY A 138 -12.05 -2.64 0.41
CA GLY A 138 -12.89 -1.56 0.92
C GLY A 138 -14.22 -1.95 1.58
N ASP A 139 -14.50 -3.23 1.74
CA ASP A 139 -15.63 -3.71 2.57
C ASP A 139 -15.27 -3.74 4.06
N SER A 140 -14.20 -3.02 4.45
CA SER A 140 -13.80 -2.89 5.85
C SER A 140 -14.73 -1.91 6.57
N VAL A 141 -15.55 -2.45 7.44
CA VAL A 141 -16.33 -1.66 8.38
C VAL A 141 -15.43 -1.25 9.55
N THR A 142 -15.52 -0.01 9.98
CA THR A 142 -14.82 0.41 11.21
C THR A 142 -15.64 0.03 12.42
N CYS A 143 -15.00 -0.52 13.44
CA CYS A 143 -15.64 -0.77 14.71
C CYS A 143 -16.13 0.56 15.32
N THR A 144 -17.42 0.64 15.67
CA THR A 144 -18.02 1.84 16.29
C THR A 144 -17.44 2.13 17.67
N ASN A 145 -16.94 1.12 18.38
CA ASN A 145 -16.43 1.25 19.72
C ASN A 145 -14.93 1.59 19.78
N CYS A 146 -14.08 0.86 19.07
CA CYS A 146 -12.62 1.08 19.09
C CYS A 146 -12.07 1.76 17.83
N LYS A 147 -12.92 2.10 16.86
CA LYS A 147 -12.60 2.74 15.57
C LYS A 147 -11.58 1.99 14.70
N GLU A 148 -11.25 0.75 15.06
CA GLU A 148 -10.36 -0.08 14.26
C GLU A 148 -11.04 -0.56 12.97
N PRO A 149 -10.33 -0.57 11.84
CA PRO A 149 -10.84 -1.11 10.59
C PRO A 149 -10.94 -2.63 10.67
N LEU A 150 -12.09 -3.15 10.34
CA LEU A 150 -12.40 -4.57 10.36
C LEU A 150 -12.64 -5.08 8.95
N ALA A 151 -11.99 -6.17 8.59
CA ALA A 151 -12.32 -6.90 7.37
C ALA A 151 -13.43 -7.90 7.71
N LEU A 152 -14.63 -7.63 7.20
CA LEU A 152 -15.76 -8.54 7.37
C LEU A 152 -15.73 -9.66 6.35
N THR A 153 -16.13 -10.83 6.77
CA THR A 153 -16.40 -11.96 5.87
C THR A 153 -17.76 -11.78 5.21
N ALA A 154 -17.96 -12.38 4.04
CA ALA A 154 -19.26 -12.38 3.37
C ALA A 154 -20.38 -12.91 4.27
N LYS A 155 -20.08 -13.86 5.17
CA LYS A 155 -21.03 -14.42 6.14
C LYS A 155 -21.45 -13.38 7.20
N GLU A 156 -20.49 -12.64 7.75
CA GLU A 156 -20.76 -11.59 8.74
C GLU A 156 -21.55 -10.41 8.14
N ILE A 157 -21.34 -10.11 6.87
CA ILE A 157 -22.12 -9.11 6.12
C ILE A 157 -23.58 -9.57 5.96
N ILE A 158 -23.79 -10.85 5.65
CA ILE A 158 -25.14 -11.42 5.50
C ILE A 158 -25.86 -11.48 6.85
N GLU A 159 -25.18 -11.86 7.91
CA GLU A 159 -25.71 -11.96 9.26
C GLU A 159 -25.96 -10.58 9.91
N LYS A 160 -25.49 -9.49 9.28
CA LYS A 160 -25.57 -8.09 9.77
C LYS A 160 -25.11 -7.87 11.21
N GLN A 161 -24.30 -8.79 11.72
CA GLN A 161 -23.71 -8.67 13.04
C GLN A 161 -22.36 -9.36 13.11
N PHE A 162 -21.42 -8.80 13.84
CA PHE A 162 -20.12 -9.40 14.08
C PHE A 162 -19.55 -8.98 15.43
N ILE A 163 -18.61 -9.78 15.94
CA ILE A 163 -17.90 -9.48 17.18
C ILE A 163 -16.53 -8.89 16.84
N CYS A 164 -16.27 -7.67 17.28
CA CYS A 164 -14.98 -7.03 17.09
C CYS A 164 -13.86 -7.83 17.77
N PRO A 165 -12.83 -8.31 17.04
CA PRO A 165 -11.75 -9.10 17.62
C PRO A 165 -10.87 -8.29 18.58
N MET A 166 -10.91 -6.96 18.50
CA MET A 166 -10.07 -6.06 19.31
C MET A 166 -10.72 -5.67 20.64
N CYS A 167 -11.99 -5.25 20.63
CA CYS A 167 -12.70 -4.79 21.82
C CYS A 167 -13.82 -5.74 22.26
N ARG A 168 -14.07 -6.83 21.53
CA ARG A 168 -15.12 -7.83 21.79
C ARG A 168 -16.55 -7.26 21.79
N ALA A 169 -16.74 -6.05 21.33
CA ALA A 169 -18.08 -5.47 21.18
C ALA A 169 -18.82 -6.16 20.03
N THR A 170 -20.08 -6.51 20.25
CA THR A 170 -20.99 -6.96 19.18
C THR A 170 -21.50 -5.75 18.43
N ILE A 171 -21.26 -5.69 17.14
CA ILE A 171 -21.67 -4.59 16.26
C ILE A 171 -22.77 -5.13 15.35
N LYS A 172 -23.89 -4.43 15.31
CA LYS A 172 -24.99 -4.66 14.36
C LYS A 172 -24.87 -3.63 13.23
N MET A 173 -24.98 -4.08 11.99
CA MET A 173 -24.97 -3.24 10.77
C MET A 173 -26.38 -2.85 10.37
#